data_dafdfa115dcd9137d4dc206d6c1e3825
#
_entry.id   dafdfa115dcd9137d4dc206d6c1e3825
#
_cell.length_a   1.000
_cell.length_b   1.000
_cell.length_c   1.000
_cell.angle_alpha   90.00
_cell.angle_beta   90.00
_cell.angle_gamma   90.00
#
_symmetry.space_group_name_H-M   'P 1'
#
loop_
_entity.id
_entity.type
_entity.pdbx_description
1 polymer ?
#
loop_
_entity_poly.entity_id
_entity_poly.type
_entity_poly.pdbx_seq_one_letter_code
_entity_poly.pdbx_strand_id
1 'polypeptide(L)'
;ARWSQSARHGAWYLHMAHLRPERVALFDEDDVEDLLLNADLIRNRAKIEAVIHNAEVCQDWDVTRWNELLTEAQVPPAEPPPQNALDLPDSTAASRRLSLTLRSHGIVLVGPVTAHRWLQRIGRAPGHVAGCFRAT
;
A
#
# COMPACT_ATOMS: atom_id res chain seq x y z
N ALA A 1 -10.26 10.11 15.77
CA ALA A 1 -8.95 10.11 15.09
C ALA A 1 -8.88 9.11 13.93
N ARG A 2 -9.37 7.87 14.11
CA ARG A 2 -9.35 6.86 13.03
C ARG A 2 -10.31 7.19 11.89
N TRP A 3 -11.45 7.77 12.18
CA TRP A 3 -12.43 8.18 11.16
C TRP A 3 -11.91 9.29 10.26
N SER A 4 -11.23 10.26 10.84
CA SER A 4 -10.64 11.36 10.06
C SER A 4 -9.54 10.90 9.12
N GLN A 5 -8.74 9.89 9.53
CA GLN A 5 -7.72 9.30 8.66
C GLN A 5 -8.34 8.49 7.52
N SER A 6 -9.39 7.72 7.80
CA SER A 6 -10.10 6.95 6.77
C SER A 6 -10.73 7.86 5.70
N ALA A 7 -11.38 8.94 6.13
CA ALA A 7 -11.94 9.94 5.21
C ALA A 7 -10.86 10.61 4.35
N ARG A 8 -9.70 10.93 4.96
CA ARG A 8 -8.57 11.52 4.23
C ARG A 8 -7.95 10.56 3.22
N HIS A 9 -7.94 9.25 3.48
CA HIS A 9 -7.51 8.26 2.50
C HIS A 9 -8.47 8.17 1.31
N GLY A 10 -9.78 8.29 1.55
CA GLY A 10 -10.77 8.39 0.48
C GLY A 10 -10.57 9.63 -0.39
N ALA A 11 -10.27 10.78 0.25
CA ALA A 11 -9.95 12.01 -0.45
C ALA A 11 -8.68 11.87 -1.31
N TRP A 12 -7.66 11.16 -0.82
CA TRP A 12 -6.48 10.83 -1.61
C TRP A 12 -6.83 10.11 -2.91
N TYR A 13 -7.71 9.09 -2.83
CA TYR A 13 -8.14 8.35 -4.02
C TYR A 13 -8.78 9.27 -5.05
N LEU A 14 -9.66 10.18 -4.60
CA LEU A 14 -10.36 11.09 -5.52
C LEU A 14 -9.43 12.14 -6.14
N HIS A 15 -8.55 12.74 -5.33
CA HIS A 15 -7.69 13.84 -5.77
C HIS A 15 -6.41 13.37 -6.48
N MET A 16 -6.01 12.13 -6.27
CA MET A 16 -4.85 11.52 -6.93
C MET A 16 -5.25 10.71 -8.18
N ALA A 17 -6.14 11.25 -8.99
CA ALA A 17 -6.57 10.66 -10.26
C ALA A 17 -7.00 9.20 -10.14
N HIS A 18 -7.72 8.86 -9.07
CA HIS A 18 -8.17 7.51 -8.72
C HIS A 18 -7.01 6.51 -8.59
N LEU A 19 -5.82 7.00 -8.23
CA LEU A 19 -4.58 6.23 -8.10
C LEU A 19 -4.23 5.42 -9.36
N ARG A 20 -4.57 5.95 -10.54
CA ARG A 20 -4.14 5.39 -11.83
C ARG A 20 -2.71 5.82 -12.10
N PRO A 21 -1.75 4.88 -12.15
CA PRO A 21 -0.33 5.23 -12.25
C PRO A 21 -0.01 6.12 -13.45
N GLU A 22 -0.59 5.83 -14.61
CA GLU A 22 -0.37 6.60 -15.84
C GLU A 22 -0.83 8.05 -15.76
N ARG A 23 -1.80 8.35 -14.89
CA ARG A 23 -2.28 9.71 -14.65
C ARG A 23 -1.51 10.40 -13.52
N VAL A 24 -1.26 9.67 -12.44
CA VAL A 24 -0.50 10.20 -11.30
C VAL A 24 0.93 10.54 -11.70
N ALA A 25 1.53 9.76 -12.59
CA ALA A 25 2.87 10.01 -13.12
C ALA A 25 3.00 11.35 -13.86
N LEU A 26 1.88 11.92 -14.34
CA LEU A 26 1.85 13.22 -15.03
C LEU A 26 1.72 14.41 -14.07
N PHE A 27 1.55 14.19 -12.78
CA PHE A 27 1.45 15.28 -11.80
C PHE A 27 2.77 16.06 -11.74
N ASP A 28 2.66 17.39 -11.79
CA ASP A 28 3.79 18.31 -11.71
C ASP A 28 3.85 19.03 -10.35
N GLU A 29 4.76 19.97 -10.21
CA GLU A 29 4.93 20.74 -8.98
C GLU A 29 3.68 21.56 -8.63
N ASP A 30 2.97 22.08 -9.61
CA ASP A 30 1.73 22.84 -9.39
C ASP A 30 0.65 21.91 -8.80
N ASP A 31 0.55 20.68 -9.29
CA ASP A 31 -0.35 19.67 -8.74
C ASP A 31 0.01 19.33 -7.29
N VAL A 32 1.30 19.20 -6.98
CA VAL A 32 1.78 18.95 -5.60
C VAL A 32 1.39 20.10 -4.68
N GLU A 33 1.59 21.35 -5.12
CA GLU A 33 1.21 22.53 -4.34
C GLU A 33 -0.31 22.58 -4.09
N ASP A 34 -1.11 22.29 -5.10
CA ASP A 34 -2.57 22.23 -4.97
C ASP A 34 -3.01 21.17 -3.97
N LEU A 35 -2.39 19.98 -3.99
CA LEU A 35 -2.68 18.91 -3.05
C LEU A 35 -2.28 19.30 -1.62
N LEU A 36 -1.19 20.03 -1.43
CA LEU A 36 -0.75 20.51 -0.11
C LEU A 36 -1.69 21.57 0.47
N LEU A 37 -2.43 22.28 -0.36
CA LEU A 37 -3.44 23.26 0.07
C LEU A 37 -4.78 22.62 0.42
N ASN A 38 -5.02 21.37 0.04
CA ASN A 38 -6.29 20.68 0.27
C ASN A 38 -6.38 20.18 1.71
N ALA A 39 -7.29 20.77 2.49
CA ALA A 39 -7.49 20.42 3.89
C ALA A 39 -8.05 19.00 4.11
N ASP A 40 -8.66 18.40 3.09
CA ASP A 40 -9.23 17.06 3.18
C ASP A 40 -8.15 15.96 3.07
N LEU A 41 -6.94 16.33 2.68
CA LEU A 41 -5.83 15.40 2.53
C LEU A 41 -4.90 15.39 3.73
N ILE A 42 -4.16 14.28 3.88
CA ILE A 42 -2.98 14.24 4.74
C ILE A 42 -1.89 15.02 4.00
N ARG A 43 -1.61 16.23 4.48
CA ARG A 43 -0.68 17.16 3.84
C ARG A 43 0.77 16.80 4.22
N ASN A 44 1.35 15.88 3.48
CA ASN A 44 2.74 15.47 3.63
C ASN A 44 3.39 15.43 2.25
N ARG A 45 4.23 16.41 1.97
CA ARG A 45 4.93 16.53 0.68
C ARG A 45 5.70 15.27 0.32
N ALA A 46 6.44 14.69 1.26
CA ALA A 46 7.23 13.49 1.00
C ALA A 46 6.37 12.30 0.53
N LYS A 47 5.18 12.14 1.13
CA LYS A 47 4.24 11.07 0.72
C LYS A 47 3.64 11.35 -0.64
N ILE A 48 3.26 12.60 -0.93
CA ILE A 48 2.71 13.00 -2.24
C ILE A 48 3.75 12.76 -3.33
N GLU A 49 4.96 13.23 -3.14
CA GLU A 49 6.05 13.06 -4.09
C GLU A 49 6.41 11.58 -4.28
N ALA A 50 6.39 10.78 -3.20
CA ALA A 50 6.63 9.34 -3.28
C ALA A 50 5.56 8.61 -4.10
N VAL A 51 4.28 8.98 -3.95
CA VAL A 51 3.19 8.39 -4.75
C VAL A 51 3.37 8.71 -6.23
N ILE A 52 3.73 9.93 -6.57
CA ILE A 52 4.00 10.35 -7.95
C ILE A 52 5.21 9.61 -8.51
N HIS A 53 6.31 9.57 -7.76
CA HIS A 53 7.52 8.84 -8.16
C HIS A 53 7.23 7.33 -8.37
N ASN A 54 6.52 6.71 -7.46
CA ASN A 54 6.17 5.29 -7.58
C ASN A 54 5.27 5.04 -8.79
N ALA A 55 4.36 5.96 -9.09
CA ALA A 55 3.53 5.89 -10.29
C ALA A 55 4.39 5.94 -11.58
N GLU A 56 5.38 6.82 -11.62
CA GLU A 56 6.33 6.90 -12.75
C GLU A 56 7.09 5.58 -12.93
N VAL A 57 7.50 4.96 -11.83
CA VAL A 57 8.23 3.69 -11.86
C VAL A 57 7.36 2.53 -12.37
N CYS A 58 6.11 2.44 -11.91
CA CYS A 58 5.27 1.26 -12.16
C CYS A 58 4.18 1.46 -13.22
N GLN A 59 4.11 2.63 -13.88
CA GLN A 59 3.03 2.92 -14.84
C GLN A 59 2.96 1.94 -16.02
N ASP A 60 4.08 1.33 -16.38
CA ASP A 60 4.20 0.37 -17.48
C ASP A 60 4.28 -1.09 -17.00
N TRP A 61 4.15 -1.33 -15.70
CA TRP A 61 4.14 -2.69 -15.17
C TRP A 61 2.80 -3.36 -15.48
N ASP A 62 2.86 -4.51 -16.13
CA ASP A 62 1.68 -5.30 -16.45
C ASP A 62 1.29 -6.25 -15.30
N VAL A 63 0.15 -6.92 -15.48
CA VAL A 63 -0.37 -7.89 -14.49
C VAL A 63 0.62 -9.03 -14.25
N THR A 64 1.33 -9.48 -15.28
CA THR A 64 2.31 -10.55 -15.17
C THR A 64 3.44 -10.16 -14.22
N ARG A 65 3.99 -8.97 -14.39
CA ARG A 65 5.06 -8.46 -13.51
C ARG A 65 4.60 -8.34 -12.06
N TRP A 66 3.41 -7.78 -11.83
CA TRP A 66 2.83 -7.71 -10.48
C TRP A 66 2.62 -9.08 -9.86
N ASN A 67 2.11 -10.04 -10.62
CA ASN A 67 1.90 -11.41 -10.14
C ASN A 67 3.21 -12.11 -9.79
N GLU A 68 4.26 -11.93 -10.57
CA GLU A 68 5.59 -12.47 -10.27
C GLU A 68 6.10 -11.96 -8.92
N LEU A 69 6.04 -10.65 -8.70
CA LEU A 69 6.46 -10.03 -7.44
C LEU A 69 5.64 -10.54 -6.24
N LEU A 70 4.33 -10.68 -6.42
CA LEU A 70 3.42 -11.07 -5.35
C LEU A 70 3.44 -12.56 -5.05
N THR A 71 3.72 -13.41 -6.02
CA THR A 71 3.77 -14.87 -5.82
C THR A 71 4.86 -15.26 -4.82
N GLU A 72 6.01 -14.61 -4.88
CA GLU A 72 7.11 -14.86 -3.95
C GLU A 72 6.85 -14.32 -2.53
N ALA A 73 5.89 -13.43 -2.39
CA ALA A 73 5.57 -12.77 -1.13
C ALA A 73 4.35 -13.34 -0.42
N GLN A 74 3.76 -14.42 -0.92
CA GLN A 74 2.56 -15.01 -0.30
C GLN A 74 2.88 -15.61 1.07
N VAL A 75 2.06 -15.28 2.06
CA VAL A 75 2.13 -15.81 3.42
C VAL A 75 0.95 -16.77 3.63
N PRO A 76 1.20 -18.02 4.01
CA PRO A 76 0.12 -18.97 4.26
C PRO A 76 -0.73 -18.54 5.47
N PRO A 77 -2.02 -18.90 5.50
CA PRO A 77 -2.84 -18.68 6.68
C PRO A 77 -2.24 -19.32 7.93
N ALA A 78 -2.39 -18.63 9.06
CA ALA A 78 -2.06 -19.21 10.34
C ALA A 78 -3.12 -20.25 10.73
N GLU A 79 -2.68 -21.41 11.20
CA GLU A 79 -3.56 -22.49 11.66
C GLU A 79 -3.20 -22.91 13.10
N PRO A 80 -4.06 -22.66 14.08
CA PRO A 80 -5.34 -21.96 14.00
C PRO A 80 -5.17 -20.43 13.78
N PRO A 81 -6.23 -19.74 13.30
CA PRO A 81 -6.18 -18.29 13.20
C PRO A 81 -5.95 -17.62 14.56
N PRO A 82 -5.25 -16.48 14.62
CA PRO A 82 -5.01 -15.77 15.87
C PRO A 82 -6.32 -15.40 16.58
N GLN A 83 -6.32 -15.47 17.92
CA GLN A 83 -7.51 -15.17 18.72
C GLN A 83 -7.77 -13.67 18.86
N ASN A 84 -6.73 -12.85 18.75
CA ASN A 84 -6.89 -11.39 18.79
C ASN A 84 -5.91 -10.69 17.83
N ALA A 85 -6.18 -9.42 17.56
CA ALA A 85 -5.41 -8.65 16.59
C ALA A 85 -3.94 -8.43 17.01
N LEU A 86 -3.62 -8.48 18.30
CA LEU A 86 -2.25 -8.32 18.79
C LEU A 86 -1.35 -9.51 18.46
N ASP A 87 -1.95 -10.67 18.18
CA ASP A 87 -1.23 -11.88 17.79
C ASP A 87 -0.89 -11.91 16.29
N LEU A 88 -1.44 -10.97 15.51
CA LEU A 88 -1.09 -10.80 14.10
C LEU A 88 0.25 -10.07 13.97
N PRO A 89 1.20 -10.59 13.18
CA PRO A 89 2.49 -9.90 13.00
C PRO A 89 2.32 -8.59 12.23
N ASP A 90 3.15 -7.60 12.53
CA ASP A 90 3.22 -6.34 11.79
C ASP A 90 3.98 -6.48 10.47
N SER A 91 4.91 -7.44 10.42
CA SER A 91 5.69 -7.76 9.23
C SER A 91 6.11 -9.22 9.25
N THR A 92 6.50 -9.73 8.10
CA THR A 92 6.97 -11.12 7.92
C THR A 92 8.27 -11.12 7.11
N ALA A 93 8.94 -12.26 7.02
CA ALA A 93 10.07 -12.43 6.12
C ALA A 93 9.66 -12.14 4.67
N ALA A 94 8.45 -12.55 4.27
CA ALA A 94 7.90 -12.28 2.93
C ALA A 94 7.72 -10.79 2.68
N SER A 95 7.15 -10.04 3.63
CA SER A 95 6.95 -8.60 3.47
C SER A 95 8.27 -7.82 3.47
N ARG A 96 9.26 -8.27 4.24
CA ARG A 96 10.62 -7.69 4.20
C ARG A 96 11.27 -7.91 2.84
N ARG A 97 11.17 -9.10 2.27
CA ARG A 97 11.69 -9.39 0.92
C ARG A 97 10.97 -8.56 -0.13
N LEU A 98 9.65 -8.47 -0.06
CA LEU A 98 8.85 -7.67 -0.99
C LEU A 98 9.26 -6.20 -0.92
N SER A 99 9.41 -5.64 0.26
CA SER A 99 9.88 -4.26 0.45
C SER A 99 11.23 -4.01 -0.20
N LEU A 100 12.20 -4.92 0.00
CA LEU A 100 13.52 -4.82 -0.61
C LEU A 100 13.46 -4.95 -2.14
N THR A 101 12.64 -5.88 -2.65
CA THR A 101 12.45 -6.08 -4.09
C THR A 101 11.84 -4.84 -4.74
N LEU A 102 10.79 -4.27 -4.14
CA LEU A 102 10.18 -3.03 -4.63
C LEU A 102 11.18 -1.88 -4.63
N ARG A 103 11.97 -1.75 -3.57
CA ARG A 103 13.03 -0.73 -3.50
C ARG A 103 14.06 -0.91 -4.59
N SER A 104 14.46 -2.13 -4.91
CA SER A 104 15.41 -2.43 -6.00
C SER A 104 14.88 -2.02 -7.37
N HIS A 105 13.57 -1.94 -7.53
CA HIS A 105 12.92 -1.45 -8.74
C HIS A 105 12.63 0.07 -8.72
N GLY A 106 13.04 0.77 -7.68
CA GLY A 106 12.88 2.21 -7.57
C GLY A 106 11.64 2.67 -6.80
N ILE A 107 10.83 1.76 -6.24
CA ILE A 107 9.69 2.11 -5.39
C ILE A 107 10.20 2.62 -4.04
N VAL A 108 9.66 3.73 -3.57
CA VAL A 108 10.07 4.38 -2.32
C VAL A 108 8.93 4.42 -1.30
N LEU A 109 9.28 4.60 -0.03
CA LEU A 109 8.35 4.68 1.12
C LEU A 109 7.44 3.46 1.29
N VAL A 110 7.87 2.29 0.85
CA VAL A 110 7.20 1.01 1.11
C VAL A 110 8.11 0.15 1.98
N GLY A 111 7.99 0.32 3.30
CA GLY A 111 8.70 -0.51 4.27
C GLY A 111 8.01 -1.86 4.52
N PRO A 112 8.62 -2.74 5.35
CA PRO A 112 8.07 -4.08 5.61
C PRO A 112 6.65 -4.07 6.19
N VAL A 113 6.33 -3.13 7.07
CA VAL A 113 4.99 -3.03 7.68
C VAL A 113 3.95 -2.61 6.63
N THR A 114 4.26 -1.63 5.80
CA THR A 114 3.39 -1.19 4.71
C THR A 114 3.19 -2.31 3.69
N ALA A 115 4.25 -3.01 3.31
CA ALA A 115 4.18 -4.14 2.39
C ALA A 115 3.30 -5.27 2.97
N HIS A 116 3.44 -5.56 4.28
CA HIS A 116 2.62 -6.58 4.93
C HIS A 116 1.14 -6.21 4.95
N ARG A 117 0.80 -4.97 5.28
CA ARG A 117 -0.59 -4.47 5.26
C ARG A 117 -1.20 -4.56 3.86
N TRP A 118 -0.41 -4.27 2.84
CA TRP A 118 -0.86 -4.43 1.46
C TRP A 118 -1.14 -5.89 1.13
N LEU A 119 -0.24 -6.82 1.49
CA LEU A 119 -0.46 -8.26 1.30
C LEU A 119 -1.70 -8.76 2.02
N GLN A 120 -1.99 -8.25 3.22
CA GLN A 120 -3.22 -8.58 3.95
C GLN A 120 -4.46 -8.09 3.19
N ARG A 121 -4.43 -6.88 2.64
CA ARG A 121 -5.57 -6.31 1.90
C ARG A 121 -5.92 -7.07 0.64
N ILE A 122 -4.93 -7.58 -0.07
CA ILE A 122 -5.13 -8.33 -1.31
C ILE A 122 -5.31 -9.83 -1.07
N GLY A 123 -5.35 -10.27 0.19
CA GLY A 123 -5.58 -11.68 0.57
C GLY A 123 -4.35 -12.58 0.43
N ARG A 124 -3.15 -12.02 0.34
CA ARG A 124 -1.88 -12.77 0.24
C ARG A 124 -1.18 -13.02 1.58
N ALA A 125 -1.70 -12.43 2.64
CA ALA A 125 -1.24 -12.66 4.01
C ALA A 125 -2.44 -12.70 4.96
N PRO A 126 -2.40 -13.48 6.05
CA PRO A 126 -3.48 -13.50 7.03
C PRO A 126 -3.60 -12.14 7.72
N GLY A 127 -4.81 -11.60 7.80
CA GLY A 127 -5.10 -10.30 8.41
C GLY A 127 -6.34 -10.32 9.30
N HIS A 128 -6.91 -11.50 9.56
CA HIS A 128 -8.15 -11.66 10.29
C HIS A 128 -8.00 -12.62 11.46
N VAL A 129 -8.67 -12.29 12.58
CA VAL A 129 -8.67 -13.11 13.80
C VAL A 129 -9.73 -14.20 13.71
N ALA A 130 -9.64 -15.18 14.61
CA ALA A 130 -10.64 -16.23 14.75
C ALA A 130 -12.04 -15.62 14.97
N GLY A 131 -13.06 -16.21 14.33
CA GLY A 131 -14.42 -15.72 14.39
C GLY A 131 -14.78 -14.66 13.34
N CYS A 132 -13.80 -14.08 12.65
CA CYS A 132 -14.04 -13.22 11.50
C CYS A 132 -14.39 -14.09 10.27
N PHE A 133 -15.41 -13.72 9.50
CA PHE A 133 -15.81 -14.49 8.30
C PHE A 133 -14.70 -14.56 7.22
N ARG A 134 -13.71 -13.67 7.29
CA ARG A 134 -12.55 -13.65 6.38
C ARG A 134 -11.32 -14.37 6.92
N ALA A 135 -11.42 -15.04 8.08
CA ALA A 135 -10.28 -15.69 8.73
C ALA A 135 -9.82 -17.00 8.05
N THR A 136 -10.49 -17.46 7.04
CA THR A 136 -10.17 -18.68 6.27
C THR A 136 -9.05 -18.47 5.27
#